data_d26a4ba8fb3b34e794e85abcf34a41d1
#
_entry.id   d26a4ba8fb3b34e794e85abcf34a41d1
#
_cell.length_a   1.000
_cell.length_b   1.000
_cell.length_c   1.000
_cell.angle_alpha   90.00
_cell.angle_beta   90.00
_cell.angle_gamma   90.00
#
_symmetry.space_group_name_H-M   'P 1'
#
loop_
_entity.id
_entity.type
_entity.pdbx_description
1 polymer ?
#
loop_
_entity_poly.entity_id
_entity_poly.type
_entity_poly.pdbx_seq_one_letter_code
_entity_poly.pdbx_strand_id
1 'polypeptide(L)'
;MSIRDHSYYMTKAYQEALKAKKIGEIPVGAVIVNKDGDIVATGYNQTISSNDSSAHAEIVALRALGQRVSNYRFPDYSIYVTLEPCCMCAMALIHARLKNLYFGAYDLKTGACGSAFNLISDPKHNHKIIVEGGILKKECSALLSDFFKERRQSKKELKKIIQDFKSKLGSYKHFFSISF
;
A
#
# COMPACT_ATOMS: atom_id res chain seq x y z
N MET A 1 26.90 2.92 16.17
CA MET A 1 25.45 3.13 16.18
C MET A 1 24.79 1.78 16.25
N SER A 2 23.85 1.54 17.18
CA SER A 2 23.09 0.29 17.25
C SER A 2 22.27 0.15 15.97
N ILE A 3 22.45 -0.97 15.24
CA ILE A 3 21.59 -1.33 14.10
C ILE A 3 20.18 -1.49 14.68
N ARG A 4 19.25 -0.63 14.27
CA ARG A 4 17.83 -0.74 14.64
C ARG A 4 17.30 -2.02 14.00
N ASP A 5 16.45 -2.75 14.72
CA ASP A 5 15.89 -4.00 14.21
C ASP A 5 14.86 -3.76 13.09
N HIS A 6 14.50 -4.82 12.38
CA HIS A 6 13.52 -4.74 11.28
C HIS A 6 12.15 -4.27 11.75
N SER A 7 11.77 -4.57 13.00
CA SER A 7 10.48 -4.16 13.60
C SER A 7 10.40 -2.63 13.76
N TYR A 8 11.51 -1.97 14.05
CA TYR A 8 11.56 -0.52 14.10
C TYR A 8 11.19 0.12 12.75
N TYR A 9 11.83 -0.32 11.67
CA TYR A 9 11.57 0.24 10.34
C TYR A 9 10.18 -0.13 9.81
N MET A 10 9.71 -1.34 10.10
CA MET A 10 8.34 -1.74 9.75
C MET A 10 7.30 -0.92 10.52
N THR A 11 7.57 -0.58 11.79
CA THR A 11 6.72 0.35 12.55
C THR A 11 6.67 1.74 11.88
N LYS A 12 7.78 2.21 11.30
CA LYS A 12 7.78 3.47 10.55
C LYS A 12 6.98 3.36 9.24
N ALA A 13 7.10 2.26 8.51
CA ALA A 13 6.25 1.99 7.35
C ALA A 13 4.75 1.89 7.74
N TYR A 14 4.44 1.29 8.89
CA TYR A 14 3.08 1.25 9.42
C TYR A 14 2.53 2.64 9.74
N GLN A 15 3.35 3.56 10.27
CA GLN A 15 2.95 4.95 10.47
C GLN A 15 2.61 5.66 9.15
N GLU A 16 3.32 5.37 8.07
CA GLU A 16 2.97 5.85 6.72
C GLU A 16 1.64 5.24 6.23
N ALA A 17 1.40 3.95 6.48
CA ALA A 17 0.13 3.31 6.14
C ALA A 17 -1.08 3.96 6.85
N LEU A 18 -0.91 4.43 8.09
CA LEU A 18 -1.96 5.17 8.81
C LEU A 18 -2.27 6.52 8.15
N LYS A 19 -1.28 7.18 7.50
CA LYS A 19 -1.54 8.40 6.72
C LYS A 19 -2.42 8.10 5.50
N ALA A 20 -2.14 6.99 4.79
CA ALA A 20 -3.00 6.52 3.70
C ALA A 20 -4.44 6.28 4.20
N LYS A 21 -4.61 5.53 5.31
CA LYS A 21 -5.93 5.28 5.91
C LYS A 21 -6.69 6.59 6.20
N LYS A 22 -6.00 7.61 6.75
CA LYS A 22 -6.61 8.89 7.12
C LYS A 22 -7.22 9.63 5.93
N ILE A 23 -6.68 9.48 4.73
CA ILE A 23 -7.19 10.11 3.50
C ILE A 23 -8.06 9.17 2.65
N GLY A 24 -8.46 8.00 3.19
CA GLY A 24 -9.34 7.04 2.51
C GLY A 24 -8.66 6.14 1.49
N GLU A 25 -7.33 6.13 1.43
CA GLU A 25 -6.53 5.20 0.62
C GLU A 25 -6.39 3.83 1.29
N ILE A 26 -6.08 2.80 0.50
CA ILE A 26 -5.70 1.49 1.05
C ILE A 26 -4.45 1.69 1.92
N PRO A 27 -4.47 1.25 3.21
CA PRO A 27 -3.43 1.57 4.18
C PRO A 27 -2.15 0.74 3.93
N VAL A 28 -1.39 1.16 2.94
CA VAL A 28 -0.04 0.66 2.66
C VAL A 28 0.94 1.80 2.81
N GLY A 29 2.04 1.54 3.50
CA GLY A 29 3.12 2.49 3.73
C GLY A 29 4.47 1.84 3.54
N ALA A 30 5.44 2.64 3.11
CA ALA A 30 6.80 2.22 2.86
C ALA A 30 7.83 3.22 3.38
N VAL A 31 8.99 2.72 3.82
CA VAL A 31 10.16 3.52 4.13
C VAL A 31 11.40 2.94 3.46
N ILE A 32 12.29 3.80 2.96
CA ILE A 32 13.57 3.40 2.39
C ILE A 32 14.69 3.83 3.32
N VAL A 33 15.60 2.89 3.58
CA VAL A 33 16.70 3.01 4.55
C VAL A 33 18.03 2.88 3.81
N ASN A 34 18.98 3.76 4.12
CA ASN A 34 20.34 3.71 3.59
C ASN A 34 21.21 2.69 4.33
N LYS A 35 22.45 2.50 3.90
CA LYS A 35 23.45 1.61 4.53
C LYS A 35 23.80 1.98 5.97
N ASP A 36 23.59 3.25 6.36
CA ASP A 36 23.92 3.78 7.68
C ASP A 36 22.74 3.61 8.68
N GLY A 37 21.61 3.07 8.20
CA GLY A 37 20.40 2.85 9.00
C GLY A 37 19.48 4.07 9.11
N ASP A 38 19.68 5.09 8.26
CA ASP A 38 18.81 6.27 8.26
C ASP A 38 17.65 6.08 7.29
N ILE A 39 16.45 6.51 7.70
CA ILE A 39 15.30 6.60 6.83
C ILE A 39 15.48 7.80 5.92
N VAL A 40 15.60 7.56 4.62
CA VAL A 40 15.92 8.59 3.62
C VAL A 40 14.75 8.95 2.70
N ALA A 41 13.76 8.09 2.61
CA ALA A 41 12.50 8.36 1.90
C ALA A 41 11.36 7.59 2.53
N THR A 42 10.15 8.12 2.39
CA THR A 42 8.91 7.46 2.83
C THR A 42 7.85 7.59 1.74
N GLY A 43 6.88 6.71 1.77
CA GLY A 43 5.73 6.74 0.86
C GLY A 43 4.53 6.04 1.46
N TYR A 44 3.37 6.41 1.02
CA TYR A 44 2.11 5.72 1.31
C TYR A 44 1.22 5.75 0.07
N ASN A 45 0.24 4.88 -0.01
CA ASN A 45 -0.66 4.83 -1.16
C ASN A 45 -1.39 6.17 -1.37
N GLN A 46 -1.41 6.62 -2.62
CA GLN A 46 -2.03 7.87 -3.07
C GLN A 46 -2.80 7.68 -4.39
N THR A 47 -3.23 6.46 -4.70
CA THR A 47 -3.83 6.12 -6.01
C THR A 47 -5.09 6.92 -6.30
N ILE A 48 -5.97 7.10 -5.32
CA ILE A 48 -7.23 7.85 -5.44
C ILE A 48 -6.94 9.34 -5.38
N SER A 49 -6.19 9.78 -4.38
CA SER A 49 -5.93 11.20 -4.10
C SER A 49 -5.12 11.90 -5.17
N SER A 50 -4.23 11.18 -5.87
CA SER A 50 -3.42 11.71 -6.99
C SER A 50 -3.97 11.36 -8.38
N ASN A 51 -5.07 10.56 -8.47
CA ASN A 51 -5.57 10.01 -9.73
C ASN A 51 -4.48 9.26 -10.54
N ASP A 52 -3.58 8.56 -9.84
CA ASP A 52 -2.46 7.82 -10.42
C ASP A 52 -2.50 6.36 -9.95
N SER A 53 -2.84 5.44 -10.84
CA SER A 53 -2.91 4.00 -10.55
C SER A 53 -1.56 3.39 -10.16
N SER A 54 -0.46 4.07 -10.45
CA SER A 54 0.89 3.65 -10.07
C SER A 54 1.36 4.19 -8.72
N ALA A 55 0.62 5.11 -8.08
CA ALA A 55 1.01 5.75 -6.82
C ALA A 55 0.86 4.82 -5.60
N HIS A 56 1.43 3.61 -5.69
CA HIS A 56 1.61 2.72 -4.54
C HIS A 56 2.72 3.22 -3.62
N ALA A 57 2.68 2.84 -2.36
CA ALA A 57 3.62 3.29 -1.34
C ALA A 57 5.08 3.13 -1.76
N GLU A 58 5.43 2.02 -2.39
CA GLU A 58 6.77 1.71 -2.86
C GLU A 58 7.21 2.67 -3.97
N ILE A 59 6.30 2.93 -4.94
CA ILE A 59 6.58 3.84 -6.05
C ILE A 59 6.73 5.28 -5.56
N VAL A 60 5.87 5.70 -4.63
CA VAL A 60 5.96 7.04 -4.01
C VAL A 60 7.29 7.18 -3.28
N ALA A 61 7.69 6.18 -2.48
CA ALA A 61 8.97 6.19 -1.77
C ALA A 61 10.18 6.20 -2.73
N LEU A 62 10.15 5.40 -3.81
CA LEU A 62 11.21 5.39 -4.84
C LEU A 62 11.35 6.74 -5.54
N ARG A 63 10.24 7.37 -5.91
CA ARG A 63 10.25 8.71 -6.52
C ARG A 63 10.85 9.75 -5.57
N ALA A 64 10.46 9.73 -4.30
CA ALA A 64 11.00 10.63 -3.28
C ALA A 64 12.51 10.43 -3.09
N LEU A 65 12.98 9.17 -3.06
CA LEU A 65 14.42 8.86 -2.97
C LEU A 65 15.16 9.37 -4.20
N GLY A 66 14.65 9.06 -5.40
CA GLY A 66 15.28 9.46 -6.67
C GLY A 66 15.48 10.97 -6.77
N GLN A 67 14.45 11.75 -6.38
CA GLN A 67 14.54 13.20 -6.33
C GLN A 67 15.59 13.68 -5.30
N ARG A 68 15.61 13.05 -4.11
CA ARG A 68 16.52 13.44 -3.03
C ARG A 68 18.00 13.23 -3.38
N VAL A 69 18.32 12.08 -4.04
CA VAL A 69 19.72 11.70 -4.32
C VAL A 69 20.12 11.90 -5.77
N SER A 70 19.23 12.43 -6.61
CA SER A 70 19.44 12.64 -8.04
C SER A 70 19.94 11.37 -8.76
N ASN A 71 19.40 10.20 -8.41
CA ASN A 71 19.77 8.91 -8.99
C ASN A 71 18.51 8.03 -9.13
N TYR A 72 18.57 7.03 -10.00
CA TYR A 72 17.51 6.04 -10.22
C TYR A 72 17.90 4.61 -9.81
N ARG A 73 19.15 4.38 -9.36
CA ARG A 73 19.66 3.09 -8.89
C ARG A 73 20.12 3.20 -7.45
N PHE A 74 19.69 2.25 -6.62
CA PHE A 74 19.84 2.31 -5.16
C PHE A 74 20.42 0.99 -4.58
N PRO A 75 21.64 0.56 -4.99
CA PRO A 75 22.17 -0.78 -4.65
C PRO A 75 22.47 -0.98 -3.16
N ASP A 76 22.60 0.11 -2.39
CA ASP A 76 22.90 0.06 -0.95
C ASP A 76 21.69 0.38 -0.07
N TYR A 77 20.50 0.40 -0.65
CA TYR A 77 19.28 0.76 0.07
C TYR A 77 18.38 -0.45 0.31
N SER A 78 17.65 -0.40 1.41
CA SER A 78 16.62 -1.37 1.79
C SER A 78 15.26 -0.69 1.84
N ILE A 79 14.20 -1.41 1.44
CA ILE A 79 12.83 -0.93 1.59
C ILE A 79 12.06 -1.80 2.58
N TYR A 80 11.24 -1.16 3.41
CA TYR A 80 10.26 -1.78 4.28
C TYR A 80 8.88 -1.35 3.83
N VAL A 81 7.98 -2.28 3.59
CA VAL A 81 6.60 -2.02 3.15
C VAL A 81 5.62 -2.88 3.92
N THR A 82 4.48 -2.32 4.30
CA THR A 82 3.52 -3.01 5.17
C THR A 82 2.77 -4.16 4.51
N LEU A 83 2.74 -4.20 3.16
CA LEU A 83 2.11 -5.25 2.35
C LEU A 83 3.10 -5.78 1.33
N GLU A 84 3.02 -7.08 1.03
CA GLU A 84 3.80 -7.70 -0.03
C GLU A 84 3.61 -6.96 -1.37
N PRO A 85 4.71 -6.55 -2.04
CA PRO A 85 4.62 -5.82 -3.30
C PRO A 85 3.93 -6.60 -4.41
N CYS A 86 3.07 -5.93 -5.16
CA CYS A 86 2.48 -6.45 -6.40
C CYS A 86 3.50 -6.51 -7.54
N CYS A 87 3.13 -7.10 -8.70
CA CYS A 87 4.03 -7.23 -9.86
C CYS A 87 4.64 -5.90 -10.32
N MET A 88 3.85 -4.83 -10.37
CA MET A 88 4.33 -3.50 -10.74
C MET A 88 5.42 -3.01 -9.79
N CYS A 89 5.17 -3.08 -8.48
CA CYS A 89 6.11 -2.63 -7.47
C CYS A 89 7.35 -3.51 -7.41
N ALA A 90 7.21 -4.84 -7.45
CA ALA A 90 8.34 -5.78 -7.46
C ALA A 90 9.29 -5.48 -8.63
N MET A 91 8.77 -5.27 -9.84
CA MET A 91 9.59 -4.89 -10.98
C MET A 91 10.26 -3.53 -10.82
N ALA A 92 9.54 -2.53 -10.27
CA ALA A 92 10.14 -1.22 -10.00
C ALA A 92 11.32 -1.31 -9.01
N LEU A 93 11.19 -2.13 -7.95
CA LEU A 93 12.26 -2.37 -6.97
C LEU A 93 13.49 -3.04 -7.62
N ILE A 94 13.27 -4.02 -8.53
CA ILE A 94 14.35 -4.67 -9.29
C ILE A 94 15.06 -3.66 -10.21
N HIS A 95 14.30 -2.84 -10.95
CA HIS A 95 14.88 -1.81 -11.82
C HIS A 95 15.63 -0.73 -11.05
N ALA A 96 15.13 -0.38 -9.87
CA ALA A 96 15.79 0.54 -8.95
C ALA A 96 17.04 -0.07 -8.27
N ARG A 97 17.32 -1.37 -8.45
CA ARG A 97 18.49 -2.08 -7.91
C ARG A 97 18.55 -2.07 -6.38
N LEU A 98 17.41 -2.10 -5.68
CA LEU A 98 17.41 -2.19 -4.23
C LEU A 98 18.08 -3.47 -3.74
N LYS A 99 18.80 -3.38 -2.62
CA LYS A 99 19.52 -4.51 -2.02
C LYS A 99 18.58 -5.46 -1.28
N ASN A 100 17.71 -4.90 -0.44
CA ASN A 100 16.81 -5.70 0.41
C ASN A 100 15.38 -5.18 0.32
N LEU A 101 14.45 -6.12 0.38
CA LEU A 101 13.01 -5.89 0.52
C LEU A 101 12.52 -6.61 1.77
N TYR A 102 11.91 -5.86 2.67
CA TYR A 102 11.25 -6.36 3.86
C TYR A 102 9.77 -6.02 3.80
N PHE A 103 8.89 -7.00 4.00
CA PHE A 103 7.46 -6.71 3.99
C PHE A 103 6.70 -7.29 5.19
N GLY A 104 5.55 -6.68 5.52
CA GLY A 104 4.72 -7.07 6.65
C GLY A 104 3.73 -8.19 6.31
N ALA A 105 2.57 -7.83 5.82
CA ALA A 105 1.52 -8.77 5.45
C ALA A 105 1.78 -9.42 4.10
N TYR A 106 1.41 -10.69 3.96
CA TYR A 106 1.39 -11.40 2.68
C TYR A 106 0.13 -11.05 1.88
N ASP A 107 0.25 -10.90 0.56
CA ASP A 107 -0.88 -10.70 -0.35
C ASP A 107 -1.10 -11.92 -1.23
N LEU A 108 -2.03 -12.78 -0.81
CA LEU A 108 -2.36 -14.03 -1.53
C LEU A 108 -3.05 -13.80 -2.88
N LYS A 109 -3.44 -12.56 -3.22
CA LYS A 109 -4.14 -12.24 -4.47
C LYS A 109 -3.23 -11.64 -5.53
N THR A 110 -2.36 -10.71 -5.13
CA THR A 110 -1.54 -9.92 -6.08
C THR A 110 -0.07 -9.82 -5.67
N GLY A 111 0.33 -10.39 -4.53
CA GLY A 111 1.71 -10.37 -4.05
C GLY A 111 2.65 -11.10 -5.00
N ALA A 112 3.76 -10.47 -5.33
CA ALA A 112 4.71 -10.94 -6.34
C ALA A 112 6.08 -11.35 -5.76
N CYS A 113 6.15 -11.56 -4.45
CA CYS A 113 7.37 -11.92 -3.72
C CYS A 113 7.29 -13.30 -3.06
N GLY A 114 6.40 -14.18 -3.58
CA GLY A 114 6.26 -15.57 -3.14
C GLY A 114 4.86 -16.01 -2.80
N SER A 115 3.86 -15.09 -2.70
CA SER A 115 2.47 -15.46 -2.38
C SER A 115 1.67 -15.86 -3.61
N ALA A 116 1.17 -14.90 -4.41
CA ALA A 116 0.42 -15.19 -5.63
C ALA A 116 1.35 -15.45 -6.83
N PHE A 117 2.44 -14.70 -6.89
CA PHE A 117 3.49 -14.80 -7.89
C PHE A 117 4.86 -14.80 -7.20
N ASN A 118 5.88 -15.30 -7.89
CA ASN A 118 7.27 -15.20 -7.42
C ASN A 118 8.14 -14.50 -8.47
N LEU A 119 7.76 -13.28 -8.81
CA LEU A 119 8.44 -12.49 -9.82
C LEU A 119 9.81 -12.02 -9.35
N ILE A 120 9.92 -11.64 -8.06
CA ILE A 120 11.14 -11.07 -7.48
C ILE A 120 12.34 -12.03 -7.55
N SER A 121 12.08 -13.35 -7.54
CA SER A 121 13.12 -14.40 -7.54
C SER A 121 13.41 -14.98 -8.92
N ASP A 122 12.81 -14.46 -10.02
CA ASP A 122 13.02 -15.01 -11.35
C ASP A 122 14.52 -14.96 -11.69
N PRO A 123 15.14 -16.10 -12.12
CA PRO A 123 16.56 -16.17 -12.44
C PRO A 123 16.96 -15.30 -13.63
N LYS A 124 16.04 -14.91 -14.48
CA LYS A 124 16.28 -14.03 -15.65
C LYS A 124 16.61 -12.60 -15.26
N HIS A 125 16.29 -12.17 -14.04
CA HIS A 125 16.65 -10.83 -13.60
C HIS A 125 18.18 -10.70 -13.43
N ASN A 126 18.73 -9.63 -13.98
CA ASN A 126 20.13 -9.27 -13.84
C ASN A 126 20.46 -8.58 -12.49
N HIS A 127 19.48 -8.46 -11.60
CA HIS A 127 19.64 -7.97 -10.24
C HIS A 127 18.82 -8.84 -9.29
N LYS A 128 19.42 -9.18 -8.16
CA LYS A 128 18.79 -9.99 -7.11
C LYS A 128 18.54 -9.13 -5.89
N ILE A 129 17.32 -9.20 -5.37
CA ILE A 129 16.92 -8.54 -4.12
C ILE A 129 16.81 -9.63 -3.06
N ILE A 130 17.37 -9.38 -1.87
CA ILE A 130 17.17 -10.23 -0.71
C ILE A 130 15.78 -9.89 -0.13
N VAL A 131 14.94 -10.90 0.02
CA VAL A 131 13.53 -10.71 0.43
C VAL A 131 13.27 -11.41 1.75
N GLU A 132 12.66 -10.70 2.69
CA GLU A 132 12.15 -11.25 3.95
C GLU A 132 10.75 -10.70 4.22
N GLY A 133 9.78 -11.61 4.42
CA GLY A 133 8.39 -11.26 4.70
C GLY A 133 7.95 -11.64 6.10
N GLY A 134 6.84 -11.04 6.54
CA GLY A 134 6.21 -11.39 7.81
C GLY A 134 6.61 -10.52 9.00
N ILE A 135 7.31 -9.40 8.78
CA ILE A 135 7.71 -8.48 9.83
C ILE A 135 6.48 -7.69 10.29
N LEU A 136 6.11 -7.79 11.57
CA LEU A 136 4.85 -7.26 12.12
C LEU A 136 3.61 -7.71 11.31
N LYS A 137 3.62 -8.97 10.86
CA LYS A 137 2.58 -9.55 9.99
C LYS A 137 1.18 -9.35 10.55
N LYS A 138 0.99 -9.59 11.86
CA LYS A 138 -0.33 -9.51 12.50
C LYS A 138 -0.90 -8.10 12.43
N GLU A 139 -0.09 -7.11 12.78
CA GLU A 139 -0.44 -5.70 12.81
C GLU A 139 -0.74 -5.17 11.40
N CYS A 140 0.12 -5.47 10.45
CA CYS A 140 -0.06 -5.07 9.05
C CYS A 140 -1.31 -5.70 8.42
N SER A 141 -1.56 -6.99 8.67
CA SER A 141 -2.75 -7.69 8.18
C SER A 141 -4.03 -7.18 8.82
N ALA A 142 -4.00 -6.88 10.13
CA ALA A 142 -5.15 -6.34 10.84
C ALA A 142 -5.55 -4.97 10.29
N LEU A 143 -4.59 -4.06 10.07
CA LEU A 143 -4.84 -2.73 9.51
C LEU A 143 -5.59 -2.79 8.17
N LEU A 144 -5.16 -3.68 7.27
CA LEU A 144 -5.82 -3.89 5.97
C LEU A 144 -7.21 -4.50 6.13
N SER A 145 -7.34 -5.53 6.96
CA SER A 145 -8.60 -6.23 7.20
C SER A 145 -9.66 -5.29 7.76
N ASP A 146 -9.30 -4.48 8.75
CA ASP A 146 -10.18 -3.50 9.38
C ASP A 146 -10.62 -2.43 8.40
N PHE A 147 -9.68 -1.88 7.61
CA PHE A 147 -9.99 -0.90 6.57
C PHE A 147 -11.03 -1.42 5.56
N PHE A 148 -10.83 -2.64 5.05
CA PHE A 148 -11.78 -3.21 4.10
C PHE A 148 -13.12 -3.57 4.75
N LYS A 149 -13.14 -3.94 6.03
CA LYS A 149 -14.38 -4.16 6.80
C LYS A 149 -15.14 -2.85 6.95
N GLU A 150 -14.49 -1.78 7.37
CA GLU A 150 -15.06 -0.44 7.48
C GLU A 150 -15.64 0.04 6.13
N ARG A 151 -14.89 -0.09 5.03
CA ARG A 151 -15.38 0.28 3.69
C ARG A 151 -16.60 -0.51 3.25
N ARG A 152 -16.64 -1.83 3.53
CA ARG A 152 -17.84 -2.64 3.21
C ARG A 152 -19.05 -2.21 4.02
N GLN A 153 -18.86 -1.87 5.28
CA GLN A 153 -19.93 -1.39 6.16
C GLN A 153 -20.50 -0.07 5.66
N SER A 154 -19.66 0.94 5.45
CA SER A 154 -20.09 2.26 4.94
C SER A 154 -20.81 2.17 3.59
N LYS A 155 -20.34 1.26 2.69
CA LYS A 155 -21.00 1.04 1.40
C LYS A 155 -22.38 0.41 1.55
N LYS A 156 -22.59 -0.47 2.53
CA LYS A 156 -23.92 -1.04 2.83
C LYS A 156 -24.86 0.01 3.39
N GLU A 157 -24.39 0.82 4.32
CA GLU A 157 -25.18 1.91 4.92
C GLU A 157 -25.60 2.94 3.87
N LEU A 158 -24.68 3.37 3.02
CA LEU A 158 -24.99 4.30 1.93
C LEU A 158 -26.05 3.73 0.97
N LYS A 159 -25.93 2.45 0.59
CA LYS A 159 -26.95 1.78 -0.25
C LYS A 159 -28.32 1.79 0.41
N LYS A 160 -28.39 1.52 1.72
CA LYS A 160 -29.65 1.55 2.47
C LYS A 160 -30.27 2.94 2.48
N ILE A 161 -29.48 3.98 2.77
CA ILE A 161 -29.94 5.38 2.74
C ILE A 161 -30.50 5.76 1.36
N ILE A 162 -29.78 5.40 0.29
CA ILE A 162 -30.22 5.68 -1.09
C ILE A 162 -31.54 4.97 -1.40
N GLN A 163 -31.70 3.72 -0.96
CA GLN A 163 -32.90 2.94 -1.19
C GLN A 163 -34.11 3.51 -0.42
N ASP A 164 -33.92 3.91 0.83
CA ASP A 164 -34.96 4.57 1.66
C ASP A 164 -35.37 5.92 1.07
N PHE A 165 -34.42 6.68 0.54
CA PHE A 165 -34.68 7.95 -0.14
C PHE A 165 -35.51 7.75 -1.42
N LYS A 166 -35.12 6.74 -2.25
CA LYS A 166 -35.88 6.40 -3.48
C LYS A 166 -37.30 5.94 -3.19
N SER A 167 -37.52 5.16 -2.12
CA SER A 167 -38.86 4.71 -1.74
C SER A 167 -39.76 5.88 -1.30
N LYS A 168 -39.21 6.81 -0.54
CA LYS A 168 -39.95 8.04 -0.13
C LYS A 168 -40.29 8.91 -1.34
N LEU A 169 -39.37 9.12 -2.28
CA LEU A 169 -39.63 9.87 -3.52
C LEU A 169 -40.69 9.21 -4.40
N GLY A 170 -40.71 7.87 -4.47
CA GLY A 170 -41.73 7.12 -5.21
C GLY A 170 -43.14 7.33 -4.62
N SER A 171 -43.24 7.40 -3.29
CA SER A 171 -44.50 7.67 -2.58
C SER A 171 -45.04 9.08 -2.87
N TYR A 172 -44.20 10.08 -3.01
CA TYR A 172 -44.62 11.44 -3.38
C TYR A 172 -45.13 11.54 -4.83
N LYS A 173 -44.62 10.78 -5.77
CA LYS A 173 -45.15 10.75 -7.16
C LYS A 173 -46.57 10.19 -7.22
N HIS A 174 -46.93 9.28 -6.34
CA HIS A 174 -48.30 8.76 -6.29
C HIS A 174 -49.32 9.76 -5.72
N PHE A 175 -48.85 10.67 -4.85
CA PHE A 175 -49.73 11.72 -4.28
C PHE A 175 -50.11 12.82 -5.28
N PHE A 176 -49.24 13.11 -6.25
CA PHE A 176 -49.47 14.12 -7.28
C PHE A 176 -50.22 13.62 -8.53
N SER A 177 -50.44 12.29 -8.65
CA SER A 177 -51.17 11.72 -9.79
C SER A 177 -52.66 11.51 -9.55
N ILE A 178 -53.19 11.94 -8.39
CA ILE A 178 -54.62 11.76 -8.00
C ILE A 178 -55.38 13.10 -8.04
N SER A 179 -54.81 14.15 -8.62
CA SER A 179 -55.50 15.45 -8.73
C SER A 179 -55.44 15.95 -10.18
N PHE A 180 -56.17 15.22 -11.10
CA PHE A 180 -56.73 15.78 -12.31
C PHE A 180 -57.85 14.87 -12.81
#